data_b4a9767b8622b25d04a276b5cb19b961
#
_entry.id   b4a9767b8622b25d04a276b5cb19b961
#
_cell.length_a   1.000
_cell.length_b   1.000
_cell.length_c   1.000
_cell.angle_alpha   90.00
_cell.angle_beta   90.00
_cell.angle_gamma   90.00
#
_symmetry.space_group_name_H-M   'P 1'
#
loop_
_entity.id
_entity.type
_entity.pdbx_description
1 polymer ?
#
loop_
_entity_poly.entity_id
_entity_poly.type
_entity_poly.pdbx_seq_one_letter_code
_entity_poly.pdbx_strand_id
1 'polypeptide(L)'
;SRITVVALSRENLLNAKADCQVGIQLGDYERYGFYFWEIFDLGGQWIYQHTTVRESTLDSGCSGVLRWEGGHGSLASNPSARIQGTRAWGKQGVVVRLMGHLPVSRYLGFAYDNNVAVLVPNASELTTALWCYCESGEFASNVRQLEEKLNVTNATLGKVPFDVERWTTVAAERFPAGLPKPLCHDQNQWLFHGHPQSATDPLQVAVARLAGYRWPAETDSSMELADEARTWIAHCAKLTDHTDDDGIVCLSSVRGEPPAHERLLKLLIAAWETVRPGSWRPTVLEKLLADADCAGKGLEAWMRDKFFEQHAKRFQHRPFIWHVWDGLKDGFAALVNYHRLDAKNLERLIHTYLGDWIRQQEAGVRDGVDGAQTRLAAAQDLKRRLGLILEGEPPYDIFVRWKKLSEQPIGWNPDLNDGVRLNIRPFVTAEVLRHNKKPKLNISWEKDRGRDVESAPWYSVFKGERINDHHLTVAEKKAAREDQ
;
A
#
# COMPACT_ATOMS: atom_id res chain seq x y z
N SER A 1 -6.54 47.19 24.76
CA SER A 1 -7.47 46.23 24.13
C SER A 1 -8.07 45.36 25.20
N ARG A 2 -9.35 45.49 25.50
CA ARG A 2 -10.09 44.56 26.38
C ARG A 2 -10.37 43.29 25.57
N ILE A 3 -9.74 42.20 25.94
CA ILE A 3 -10.12 40.86 25.50
C ILE A 3 -11.43 40.53 26.23
N THR A 4 -12.55 40.63 25.55
CA THR A 4 -13.85 40.16 26.04
C THR A 4 -13.84 38.63 25.86
N VAL A 5 -13.56 37.92 26.96
CA VAL A 5 -13.79 36.48 27.00
C VAL A 5 -15.29 36.26 27.07
N VAL A 6 -15.92 36.01 25.93
CA VAL A 6 -17.29 35.49 25.91
C VAL A 6 -17.22 34.09 26.45
N ALA A 7 -17.75 33.86 27.66
CA ALA A 7 -17.90 32.51 28.23
C ALA A 7 -18.90 31.77 27.34
N LEU A 8 -18.39 30.91 26.42
CA LEU A 8 -19.23 30.01 25.65
C LEU A 8 -19.95 29.06 26.60
N SER A 9 -21.26 28.95 26.48
CA SER A 9 -22.02 27.95 27.22
C SER A 9 -21.50 26.56 26.84
N ARG A 10 -21.45 25.61 27.81
CA ARG A 10 -20.99 24.25 27.55
C ARG A 10 -21.78 23.56 26.40
N GLU A 11 -23.02 23.94 26.19
CA GLU A 11 -23.92 23.44 25.16
C GLU A 11 -23.50 23.80 23.73
N ASN A 12 -22.69 24.86 23.57
CA ASN A 12 -22.19 25.33 22.29
C ASN A 12 -20.80 24.78 21.94
N LEU A 13 -20.23 23.91 22.79
CA LEU A 13 -18.97 23.26 22.50
C LEU A 13 -19.18 21.98 21.68
N LEU A 14 -18.22 21.66 20.83
CA LEU A 14 -18.26 20.48 19.97
C LEU A 14 -18.46 19.17 20.76
N ASN A 15 -17.86 19.04 21.94
CA ASN A 15 -18.01 17.84 22.79
C ASN A 15 -19.43 17.64 23.36
N ALA A 16 -20.30 18.62 23.31
CA ALA A 16 -21.71 18.47 23.62
C ALA A 16 -22.51 17.88 22.43
N LYS A 17 -21.97 17.92 21.23
CA LYS A 17 -22.61 17.52 19.98
C LYS A 17 -21.93 16.34 19.27
N ALA A 18 -20.67 16.05 19.59
CA ALA A 18 -19.89 14.97 19.00
C ALA A 18 -18.96 14.33 20.03
N ASP A 19 -18.77 13.03 19.95
CA ASP A 19 -17.76 12.28 20.70
C ASP A 19 -16.40 12.37 19.98
N CYS A 20 -15.35 12.73 20.70
CA CYS A 20 -14.00 12.88 20.16
C CYS A 20 -13.12 11.75 20.69
N GLN A 21 -12.73 10.83 19.83
CA GLN A 21 -11.93 9.66 20.21
C GLN A 21 -10.62 9.60 19.46
N VAL A 22 -9.55 9.17 20.13
CA VAL A 22 -8.26 8.84 19.52
C VAL A 22 -8.22 7.34 19.20
N GLY A 23 -7.48 6.98 18.14
CA GLY A 23 -7.43 5.61 17.66
C GLY A 23 -6.45 4.70 18.39
N ILE A 24 -6.29 3.49 17.87
CA ILE A 24 -5.49 2.43 18.47
C ILE A 24 -4.00 2.77 18.42
N GLN A 25 -3.32 2.61 19.55
CA GLN A 25 -1.87 2.58 19.62
C GLN A 25 -1.40 1.13 19.52
N LEU A 26 -0.66 0.80 18.46
CA LEU A 26 -0.34 -0.60 18.14
C LEU A 26 0.81 -1.19 18.97
N GLY A 27 1.68 -0.35 19.54
CA GLY A 27 2.89 -0.81 20.25
C GLY A 27 3.99 -1.38 19.35
N ASP A 28 3.63 -2.18 18.35
CA ASP A 28 4.50 -2.67 17.29
C ASP A 28 3.84 -2.46 15.92
N TYR A 29 4.01 -1.27 15.36
CA TYR A 29 3.38 -0.90 14.10
C TYR A 29 3.80 -1.83 12.94
N GLU A 30 5.05 -2.27 12.90
CA GLU A 30 5.55 -3.11 11.81
C GLU A 30 4.91 -4.50 11.77
N ARG A 31 4.35 -4.95 12.89
CA ARG A 31 3.66 -6.23 13.00
C ARG A 31 2.17 -6.15 12.73
N TYR A 32 1.52 -5.05 13.09
CA TYR A 32 0.07 -4.96 13.11
C TYR A 32 -0.52 -3.97 12.11
N GLY A 33 0.26 -2.96 11.69
CA GLY A 33 -0.18 -1.91 10.78
C GLY A 33 0.49 -2.01 9.41
N PHE A 34 -0.32 -2.14 8.36
CA PHE A 34 0.15 -2.25 6.98
C PHE A 34 -0.64 -1.31 6.08
N TYR A 35 -0.14 -1.08 4.87
CA TYR A 35 -0.97 -0.57 3.79
C TYR A 35 -1.68 -1.74 3.10
N PHE A 36 -2.87 -1.50 2.56
CA PHE A 36 -3.66 -2.58 1.95
C PHE A 36 -2.94 -3.30 0.80
N TRP A 37 -2.08 -2.61 0.07
CA TRP A 37 -1.29 -3.21 -1.02
C TRP A 37 -0.08 -4.04 -0.54
N GLU A 38 0.23 -4.04 0.74
CA GLU A 38 1.26 -4.90 1.31
C GLU A 38 0.75 -6.31 1.64
N ILE A 39 -0.57 -6.50 1.68
CA ILE A 39 -1.23 -7.72 2.16
C ILE A 39 -1.98 -8.39 1.01
N PHE A 40 -1.80 -9.72 0.89
CA PHE A 40 -2.42 -10.49 -0.18
C PHE A 40 -3.93 -10.69 0.05
N ASP A 41 -4.32 -11.12 1.24
CA ASP A 41 -5.71 -11.41 1.60
C ASP A 41 -6.15 -10.53 2.77
N LEU A 42 -7.12 -9.67 2.50
CA LEU A 42 -7.74 -8.79 3.49
C LEU A 42 -8.88 -9.47 4.25
N GLY A 43 -9.09 -10.78 4.05
CA GLY A 43 -10.11 -11.55 4.78
C GLY A 43 -9.74 -11.81 6.24
N GLY A 44 -10.75 -12.10 7.06
CA GLY A 44 -10.74 -12.68 8.42
C GLY A 44 -9.81 -12.10 9.48
N GLN A 45 -8.54 -11.95 9.19
CA GLN A 45 -7.53 -11.45 10.14
C GLN A 45 -7.34 -9.94 10.07
N TRP A 46 -7.68 -9.31 8.95
CA TRP A 46 -7.42 -7.92 8.63
C TRP A 46 -8.71 -7.11 8.58
N ILE A 47 -8.65 -5.88 9.06
CA ILE A 47 -9.72 -4.90 8.91
C ILE A 47 -9.15 -3.60 8.32
N TYR A 48 -9.96 -2.86 7.59
CA TYR A 48 -9.58 -1.53 7.11
C TYR A 48 -9.30 -0.59 8.28
N GLN A 49 -8.29 0.25 8.11
CA GLN A 49 -7.86 1.22 9.10
C GLN A 49 -7.67 2.59 8.46
N HIS A 50 -8.33 3.60 9.01
CA HIS A 50 -8.00 4.98 8.71
C HIS A 50 -6.62 5.33 9.30
N THR A 51 -5.81 5.96 8.47
CA THR A 51 -4.46 6.41 8.83
C THR A 51 -4.34 7.92 8.66
N THR A 52 -3.12 8.42 8.71
CA THR A 52 -2.84 9.85 8.62
C THR A 52 -3.42 10.48 7.36
N VAL A 53 -4.30 11.46 7.56
CA VAL A 53 -4.82 12.36 6.51
C VAL A 53 -3.74 13.39 6.16
N ARG A 54 -3.47 13.61 4.88
CA ARG A 54 -2.47 14.60 4.42
C ARG A 54 -3.09 15.92 4.03
N GLU A 55 -4.22 15.85 3.36
CA GLU A 55 -5.00 17.00 2.86
C GLU A 55 -6.48 16.80 3.19
N SER A 56 -7.20 17.90 3.37
CA SER A 56 -8.65 17.86 3.65
C SER A 56 -9.41 17.47 2.41
N THR A 57 -9.80 16.21 2.32
CA THR A 57 -10.64 15.65 1.26
C THR A 57 -11.57 14.58 1.82
N LEU A 58 -12.71 14.35 1.16
CA LEU A 58 -13.70 13.37 1.63
C LEU A 58 -13.14 11.94 1.70
N ASP A 59 -12.24 11.55 0.81
CA ASP A 59 -11.84 10.16 0.60
C ASP A 59 -10.32 9.95 0.79
N SER A 60 -9.72 10.62 1.78
CA SER A 60 -8.31 10.44 2.16
C SER A 60 -8.15 9.68 3.48
N GLY A 61 -6.91 9.23 3.77
CA GLY A 61 -6.62 8.45 4.97
C GLY A 61 -7.11 7.00 4.91
N CYS A 62 -7.59 6.53 3.76
CA CYS A 62 -8.13 5.19 3.53
C CYS A 62 -7.08 4.26 2.93
N SER A 63 -5.89 4.13 3.56
CA SER A 63 -4.80 3.33 3.02
C SER A 63 -4.32 2.21 3.95
N GLY A 64 -4.62 2.29 5.22
CA GLY A 64 -4.18 1.31 6.22
C GLY A 64 -5.08 0.09 6.32
N VAL A 65 -4.47 -0.99 6.79
CA VAL A 65 -5.14 -2.19 7.29
C VAL A 65 -4.52 -2.59 8.62
N LEU A 66 -5.33 -3.14 9.50
CA LEU A 66 -4.95 -3.56 10.83
C LEU A 66 -5.10 -5.07 10.96
N ARG A 67 -4.08 -5.74 11.47
CA ARG A 67 -4.18 -7.14 11.87
C ARG A 67 -4.97 -7.24 13.18
N TRP A 68 -6.26 -7.50 13.05
CA TRP A 68 -7.20 -7.46 14.16
C TRP A 68 -7.55 -8.84 14.73
N GLU A 69 -7.60 -9.87 13.90
CA GLU A 69 -7.87 -11.26 14.30
C GLU A 69 -9.13 -11.38 15.17
N GLY A 70 -10.21 -10.67 14.78
CA GLY A 70 -11.48 -10.64 15.52
C GLY A 70 -11.44 -9.97 16.90
N GLY A 71 -10.36 -9.28 17.24
CA GLY A 71 -10.16 -8.65 18.56
C GLY A 71 -9.62 -9.59 19.63
N HIS A 72 -9.28 -10.82 19.26
CA HIS A 72 -8.77 -11.86 20.19
C HIS A 72 -7.37 -12.34 19.85
N GLY A 73 -6.75 -11.75 18.83
CA GLY A 73 -5.41 -12.13 18.37
C GLY A 73 -4.26 -11.52 19.18
N SER A 74 -3.09 -11.61 18.57
CA SER A 74 -1.85 -11.21 19.22
C SER A 74 -1.75 -9.70 19.54
N LEU A 75 -2.48 -8.84 18.82
CA LEU A 75 -2.58 -7.43 19.15
C LEU A 75 -3.29 -7.19 20.49
N ALA A 76 -4.37 -7.91 20.75
CA ALA A 76 -5.15 -7.76 22.00
C ALA A 76 -4.34 -8.17 23.24
N SER A 77 -3.40 -9.09 23.11
CA SER A 77 -2.50 -9.52 24.18
C SER A 77 -1.18 -8.76 24.25
N ASN A 78 -0.93 -7.81 23.34
CA ASN A 78 0.32 -7.03 23.33
C ASN A 78 0.29 -5.97 24.47
N PRO A 79 1.15 -6.07 25.49
CA PRO A 79 1.14 -5.13 26.63
C PRO A 79 1.53 -3.70 26.26
N SER A 80 2.18 -3.50 25.10
CA SER A 80 2.54 -2.19 24.56
C SER A 80 1.45 -1.56 23.73
N ALA A 81 0.39 -2.31 23.38
CA ALA A 81 -0.75 -1.81 22.63
C ALA A 81 -1.79 -1.17 23.57
N ARG A 82 -2.52 -0.21 23.02
CA ARG A 82 -3.71 0.34 23.67
C ARG A 82 -4.88 0.27 22.70
N ILE A 83 -5.82 -0.62 22.99
CA ILE A 83 -7.07 -0.77 22.23
C ILE A 83 -8.04 0.29 22.74
N GLN A 84 -8.23 1.33 21.95
CA GLN A 84 -9.08 2.49 22.30
C GLN A 84 -9.80 2.99 21.05
N GLY A 85 -10.79 3.87 21.23
CA GLY A 85 -11.55 4.46 20.13
C GLY A 85 -12.58 3.54 19.47
N THR A 86 -12.75 2.33 19.99
CA THR A 86 -13.67 1.31 19.42
C THR A 86 -15.15 1.71 19.44
N ARG A 87 -15.53 2.66 20.31
CA ARG A 87 -16.91 3.19 20.35
C ARG A 87 -17.31 3.96 19.09
N ALA A 88 -16.34 4.42 18.31
CA ALA A 88 -16.58 5.08 17.01
C ALA A 88 -16.81 4.07 15.87
N TRP A 89 -16.37 2.84 16.03
CA TRP A 89 -16.48 1.83 14.96
C TRP A 89 -17.93 1.58 14.58
N GLY A 90 -18.18 1.40 13.28
CA GLY A 90 -19.50 1.26 12.69
C GLY A 90 -20.32 2.55 12.61
N LYS A 91 -19.74 3.70 12.99
CA LYS A 91 -20.39 5.01 12.93
C LYS A 91 -19.76 5.90 11.88
N GLN A 92 -20.50 6.86 11.37
CA GLN A 92 -19.99 7.88 10.46
C GLN A 92 -19.56 9.15 11.21
N GLY A 93 -18.60 9.88 10.65
CA GLY A 93 -18.09 11.09 11.27
C GLY A 93 -16.97 11.74 10.46
N VAL A 94 -16.05 12.41 11.15
CA VAL A 94 -14.90 13.10 10.57
C VAL A 94 -13.62 12.61 11.21
N VAL A 95 -12.64 12.18 10.39
CA VAL A 95 -11.26 11.90 10.82
C VAL A 95 -10.48 13.20 10.81
N VAL A 96 -9.74 13.46 11.88
CA VAL A 96 -8.86 14.63 12.05
C VAL A 96 -7.45 14.17 12.33
N ARG A 97 -6.48 14.58 11.53
CA ARG A 97 -5.07 14.38 11.88
C ARG A 97 -4.70 15.28 13.07
N LEU A 98 -4.04 14.70 14.08
CA LEU A 98 -3.69 15.41 15.31
C LEU A 98 -2.45 16.32 15.21
N MET A 99 -1.90 16.48 13.99
CA MET A 99 -0.64 17.22 13.77
C MET A 99 -0.75 18.22 12.63
N GLY A 100 0.02 19.31 12.72
CA GLY A 100 0.13 20.34 11.67
C GLY A 100 -1.13 21.19 11.55
N HIS A 101 -1.64 21.34 10.34
CA HIS A 101 -2.85 22.15 10.06
C HIS A 101 -4.16 21.40 10.27
N LEU A 102 -4.12 20.21 10.89
CA LEU A 102 -5.29 19.39 11.25
C LEU A 102 -6.19 19.04 10.06
N PRO A 103 -5.63 18.47 8.97
CA PRO A 103 -6.45 18.11 7.82
C PRO A 103 -7.47 17.04 8.20
N VAL A 104 -8.60 17.05 7.50
CA VAL A 104 -9.76 16.22 7.82
C VAL A 104 -10.18 15.34 6.64
N SER A 105 -10.81 14.21 6.96
CA SER A 105 -11.45 13.34 5.99
C SER A 105 -12.73 12.75 6.57
N ARG A 106 -13.57 12.17 5.70
CA ARG A 106 -14.75 11.43 6.13
C ARG A 106 -14.32 10.19 6.90
N TYR A 107 -14.98 9.93 8.01
CA TYR A 107 -14.86 8.68 8.76
C TYR A 107 -15.94 7.68 8.33
N LEU A 108 -15.50 6.48 7.95
CA LEU A 108 -16.35 5.44 7.41
C LEU A 108 -16.67 4.30 8.42
N GLY A 109 -16.31 4.48 9.68
CA GLY A 109 -16.62 3.51 10.73
C GLY A 109 -15.58 2.39 10.92
N PHE A 110 -14.45 2.43 10.23
CA PHE A 110 -13.39 1.43 10.38
C PHE A 110 -12.47 1.73 11.57
N ALA A 111 -11.54 0.81 11.85
CA ALA A 111 -10.45 1.09 12.79
C ALA A 111 -9.66 2.34 12.38
N TYR A 112 -8.94 2.95 13.30
CA TYR A 112 -8.07 4.10 13.04
C TYR A 112 -6.91 4.14 14.01
N ASP A 113 -5.78 4.70 13.57
CA ASP A 113 -4.57 4.78 14.35
C ASP A 113 -4.55 5.99 15.30
N ASN A 114 -3.61 6.01 16.23
CA ASN A 114 -3.49 7.08 17.24
C ASN A 114 -2.88 8.40 16.73
N ASN A 115 -2.54 8.50 15.43
CA ASN A 115 -2.13 9.76 14.81
C ASN A 115 -3.32 10.60 14.36
N VAL A 116 -4.52 10.01 14.42
CA VAL A 116 -5.78 10.67 14.11
C VAL A 116 -6.77 10.55 15.27
N ALA A 117 -7.67 11.51 15.34
CA ALA A 117 -8.87 11.42 16.15
C ALA A 117 -10.09 11.35 15.23
N VAL A 118 -11.17 10.78 15.76
CA VAL A 118 -12.46 10.73 15.10
C VAL A 118 -13.48 11.51 15.87
N LEU A 119 -14.21 12.37 15.17
CA LEU A 119 -15.35 13.11 15.65
C LEU A 119 -16.62 12.41 15.17
N VAL A 120 -17.36 11.79 16.06
CA VAL A 120 -18.64 11.15 15.78
C VAL A 120 -19.76 11.99 16.32
N PRO A 121 -20.66 12.56 15.50
CA PRO A 121 -21.77 13.35 15.98
C PRO A 121 -22.74 12.50 16.80
N ASN A 122 -23.33 13.08 17.84
CA ASN A 122 -24.30 12.41 18.68
C ASN A 122 -25.63 12.09 17.96
N ALA A 123 -25.90 12.85 16.89
CA ALA A 123 -27.04 12.65 16.00
C ALA A 123 -26.51 12.60 14.55
N SER A 124 -26.90 11.57 13.79
CA SER A 124 -26.44 11.29 12.44
C SER A 124 -26.69 12.45 11.46
N GLU A 125 -27.74 13.21 11.69
CA GLU A 125 -28.15 14.38 10.89
C GLU A 125 -27.10 15.50 10.92
N LEU A 126 -26.24 15.52 11.97
CA LEU A 126 -25.18 16.51 12.12
C LEU A 126 -23.89 16.12 11.37
N THR A 127 -23.82 14.94 10.77
CA THR A 127 -22.58 14.47 10.09
C THR A 127 -22.13 15.43 8.99
N THR A 128 -23.04 15.89 8.15
CA THR A 128 -22.73 16.85 7.06
C THR A 128 -22.35 18.22 7.59
N ALA A 129 -23.03 18.71 8.64
CA ALA A 129 -22.72 19.97 9.29
C ALA A 129 -21.33 19.92 9.96
N LEU A 130 -21.02 18.83 10.64
CA LEU A 130 -19.72 18.60 11.25
C LEU A 130 -18.60 18.56 10.19
N TRP A 131 -18.84 17.88 9.06
CA TRP A 131 -17.91 17.90 7.92
C TRP A 131 -17.65 19.33 7.42
N CYS A 132 -18.71 20.08 7.12
CA CYS A 132 -18.57 21.46 6.63
C CYS A 132 -17.79 22.36 7.59
N TYR A 133 -18.02 22.22 8.91
CA TYR A 133 -17.27 22.91 9.93
C TYR A 133 -15.79 22.55 9.92
N CYS A 134 -15.48 21.26 9.98
CA CYS A 134 -14.11 20.80 10.06
C CYS A 134 -13.29 21.12 8.80
N GLU A 135 -13.90 21.03 7.63
CA GLU A 135 -13.26 21.28 6.34
C GLU A 135 -13.07 22.77 6.06
N SER A 136 -13.89 23.66 6.62
CA SER A 136 -13.83 25.10 6.40
C SER A 136 -12.52 25.78 6.88
N GLY A 137 -11.72 25.10 7.70
CA GLY A 137 -10.55 25.68 8.36
C GLY A 137 -10.87 26.44 9.65
N GLU A 138 -12.14 26.80 9.92
CA GLU A 138 -12.56 27.47 11.15
C GLU A 138 -12.30 26.55 12.37
N PHE A 139 -12.61 25.27 12.25
CA PHE A 139 -12.31 24.26 13.24
C PHE A 139 -10.82 24.24 13.62
N ALA A 140 -9.96 24.12 12.61
CA ALA A 140 -8.50 24.08 12.82
C ALA A 140 -8.00 25.38 13.47
N SER A 141 -8.52 26.53 13.06
CA SER A 141 -8.21 27.84 13.65
C SER A 141 -8.61 27.89 15.13
N ASN A 142 -9.84 27.47 15.45
CA ASN A 142 -10.33 27.45 16.84
C ASN A 142 -9.53 26.49 17.73
N VAL A 143 -9.16 25.32 17.22
CA VAL A 143 -8.30 24.38 17.94
C VAL A 143 -6.92 24.98 18.23
N ARG A 144 -6.32 25.67 17.24
CA ARG A 144 -5.00 26.31 17.38
C ARG A 144 -4.98 27.49 18.33
N GLN A 145 -6.10 28.17 18.53
CA GLN A 145 -6.23 29.17 19.57
C GLN A 145 -6.20 28.58 20.99
N LEU A 146 -6.63 27.33 21.14
CA LEU A 146 -6.61 26.63 22.45
C LEU A 146 -5.30 25.88 22.67
N GLU A 147 -4.67 25.35 21.63
CA GLU A 147 -3.45 24.53 21.70
C GLU A 147 -2.50 24.84 20.52
N GLU A 148 -1.43 25.57 20.81
CA GLU A 148 -0.41 25.96 19.81
C GLU A 148 0.58 24.83 19.50
N LYS A 149 0.64 23.77 20.30
CA LYS A 149 1.55 22.65 20.09
C LYS A 149 1.32 22.00 18.73
N LEU A 150 2.39 21.59 18.07
CA LEU A 150 2.32 20.93 16.75
C LEU A 150 1.37 19.72 16.77
N ASN A 151 1.41 18.93 17.84
CA ASN A 151 0.51 17.81 18.08
C ASN A 151 -0.54 18.20 19.11
N VAL A 152 -1.83 18.11 18.76
CA VAL A 152 -2.96 18.44 19.62
C VAL A 152 -3.55 17.18 20.26
N THR A 153 -4.23 17.34 21.39
CA THR A 153 -4.93 16.25 22.05
C THR A 153 -6.38 16.13 21.54
N ASN A 154 -6.93 14.92 21.55
CA ASN A 154 -8.34 14.72 21.20
C ASN A 154 -9.29 15.49 22.14
N ALA A 155 -8.90 15.69 23.40
CA ALA A 155 -9.67 16.47 24.36
C ALA A 155 -9.78 17.97 23.97
N THR A 156 -8.76 18.52 23.31
CA THR A 156 -8.77 19.90 22.80
C THR A 156 -9.72 20.06 21.61
N LEU A 157 -9.80 19.04 20.75
CA LEU A 157 -10.70 19.07 19.58
C LEU A 157 -12.17 19.28 20.00
N GLY A 158 -12.60 18.72 21.11
CA GLY A 158 -13.98 18.85 21.60
C GLY A 158 -14.30 20.17 22.30
N LYS A 159 -13.30 20.99 22.61
CA LYS A 159 -13.47 22.24 23.39
C LYS A 159 -13.69 23.47 22.51
N VAL A 160 -13.74 23.32 21.21
CA VAL A 160 -14.00 24.40 20.26
C VAL A 160 -15.50 24.68 20.14
N PRO A 161 -15.90 25.92 19.79
CA PRO A 161 -17.31 26.25 19.53
C PRO A 161 -17.80 25.51 18.28
N PHE A 162 -19.06 25.05 18.32
CA PHE A 162 -19.73 24.47 17.16
C PHE A 162 -21.16 25.00 17.07
N ASP A 163 -21.37 25.97 16.19
CA ASP A 163 -22.68 26.55 15.91
C ASP A 163 -23.48 25.61 15.00
N VAL A 164 -24.33 24.79 15.61
CA VAL A 164 -25.12 23.76 14.93
C VAL A 164 -26.06 24.38 13.89
N GLU A 165 -26.74 25.48 14.22
CA GLU A 165 -27.72 26.11 13.33
C GLU A 165 -27.03 26.63 12.05
N ARG A 166 -25.96 27.41 12.23
CA ARG A 166 -25.16 27.93 11.12
C ARG A 166 -24.62 26.80 10.22
N TRP A 167 -24.01 25.78 10.83
CA TRP A 167 -23.36 24.74 10.05
C TRP A 167 -24.34 23.75 9.42
N THR A 168 -25.53 23.59 9.98
CA THR A 168 -26.63 22.84 9.35
C THR A 168 -27.15 23.59 8.13
N THR A 169 -27.25 24.93 8.19
CA THR A 169 -27.62 25.74 7.04
C THR A 169 -26.58 25.64 5.91
N VAL A 170 -25.29 25.77 6.23
CA VAL A 170 -24.19 25.60 5.27
C VAL A 170 -24.20 24.19 4.66
N ALA A 171 -24.45 23.16 5.49
CA ALA A 171 -24.55 21.78 5.02
C ALA A 171 -25.70 21.57 4.04
N ALA A 172 -26.88 22.13 4.33
CA ALA A 172 -28.04 22.03 3.45
C ALA A 172 -27.83 22.71 2.09
N GLU A 173 -27.08 23.84 2.06
CA GLU A 173 -26.72 24.53 0.83
C GLU A 173 -25.69 23.76 0.00
N ARG A 174 -24.63 23.23 0.63
CA ARG A 174 -23.52 22.56 -0.07
C ARG A 174 -23.83 21.12 -0.43
N PHE A 175 -24.56 20.42 0.42
CA PHE A 175 -24.86 19.00 0.31
C PHE A 175 -26.34 18.72 0.60
N PRO A 176 -27.26 19.16 -0.27
CA PRO A 176 -28.71 19.05 -0.02
C PRO A 176 -29.21 17.60 0.12
N ALA A 177 -28.45 16.63 -0.42
CA ALA A 177 -28.72 15.19 -0.28
C ALA A 177 -27.83 14.49 0.76
N GLY A 178 -27.13 15.23 1.62
CA GLY A 178 -26.09 14.73 2.51
C GLY A 178 -24.75 14.54 1.81
N LEU A 179 -23.73 14.07 2.55
CA LEU A 179 -22.42 13.81 1.96
C LEU A 179 -22.51 12.75 0.85
N PRO A 180 -21.89 12.97 -0.32
CA PRO A 180 -21.93 11.99 -1.40
C PRO A 180 -21.28 10.68 -0.96
N LYS A 181 -21.71 9.54 -1.52
CA LYS A 181 -21.02 8.27 -1.33
C LYS A 181 -19.57 8.33 -1.84
N PRO A 182 -18.65 7.50 -1.31
CA PRO A 182 -17.24 7.51 -1.69
C PRO A 182 -17.01 7.33 -3.20
N LEU A 183 -16.20 8.24 -3.77
CA LEU A 183 -15.64 8.15 -5.11
C LEU A 183 -14.17 8.58 -5.04
N CYS A 184 -13.26 7.66 -5.16
CA CYS A 184 -11.83 7.92 -5.01
C CYS A 184 -11.07 7.65 -6.29
N HIS A 185 -10.21 8.59 -6.69
CA HIS A 185 -9.32 8.49 -7.86
C HIS A 185 -7.85 8.25 -7.46
N ASP A 186 -7.53 8.23 -6.15
CA ASP A 186 -6.19 7.96 -5.65
C ASP A 186 -5.98 6.46 -5.41
N GLN A 187 -5.09 5.86 -6.19
CA GLN A 187 -4.74 4.45 -6.10
C GLN A 187 -4.12 4.01 -4.77
N ASN A 188 -3.76 4.96 -3.89
CA ASN A 188 -3.27 4.69 -2.54
C ASN A 188 -4.40 4.54 -1.50
N GLN A 189 -5.66 4.64 -1.92
CA GLN A 189 -6.82 4.46 -1.04
C GLN A 189 -7.51 3.13 -1.36
N TRP A 190 -7.97 2.38 -0.35
CA TRP A 190 -8.71 1.13 -0.61
C TRP A 190 -10.06 1.36 -1.31
N LEU A 191 -10.56 2.60 -1.28
CA LEU A 191 -11.76 3.04 -1.98
C LEU A 191 -11.57 3.21 -3.49
N PHE A 192 -10.32 3.16 -3.97
CA PHE A 192 -10.02 3.40 -5.38
C PHE A 192 -10.63 2.32 -6.27
N HIS A 193 -11.38 2.74 -7.27
CA HIS A 193 -12.13 1.87 -8.19
C HIS A 193 -11.28 1.03 -9.16
N GLY A 194 -9.96 1.22 -9.21
CA GLY A 194 -9.03 0.39 -10.00
C GLY A 194 -8.84 0.79 -11.46
N HIS A 195 -9.59 1.72 -12.03
CA HIS A 195 -9.51 2.03 -13.46
C HIS A 195 -8.40 3.04 -13.79
N PRO A 196 -7.52 2.76 -14.81
CA PRO A 196 -6.38 3.64 -15.12
C PRO A 196 -6.80 5.04 -15.56
N GLN A 197 -7.82 5.19 -16.40
CA GLN A 197 -8.17 6.46 -17.05
C GLN A 197 -8.48 7.58 -16.06
N SER A 198 -9.12 7.27 -14.95
CA SER A 198 -9.49 8.27 -13.94
C SER A 198 -8.57 8.26 -12.70
N ALA A 199 -7.48 7.50 -12.74
CA ALA A 199 -6.51 7.43 -11.64
C ALA A 199 -5.64 8.68 -11.59
N THR A 200 -5.18 9.03 -10.39
CA THR A 200 -4.18 10.09 -10.18
C THR A 200 -2.86 9.78 -10.89
N ASP A 201 -2.50 8.49 -11.01
CA ASP A 201 -1.31 8.00 -11.71
C ASP A 201 -1.68 6.87 -12.68
N PRO A 202 -2.23 7.19 -13.87
CA PRO A 202 -2.78 6.21 -14.81
C PRO A 202 -1.79 5.12 -15.22
N LEU A 203 -0.52 5.47 -15.48
CA LEU A 203 0.49 4.50 -15.91
C LEU A 203 0.85 3.51 -14.80
N GLN A 204 0.91 3.94 -13.52
CA GLN A 204 1.16 3.06 -12.39
C GLN A 204 0.02 2.06 -12.18
N VAL A 205 -1.23 2.55 -12.31
CA VAL A 205 -2.43 1.70 -12.23
C VAL A 205 -2.47 0.71 -13.39
N ALA A 206 -2.16 1.15 -14.60
CA ALA A 206 -2.15 0.30 -15.78
C ALA A 206 -1.11 -0.84 -15.67
N VAL A 207 0.10 -0.57 -15.16
CA VAL A 207 1.12 -1.61 -14.94
C VAL A 207 0.68 -2.59 -13.84
N ALA A 208 0.15 -2.09 -12.72
CA ALA A 208 -0.34 -2.96 -11.66
C ALA A 208 -1.46 -3.89 -12.16
N ARG A 209 -2.39 -3.35 -12.97
CA ARG A 209 -3.45 -4.11 -13.62
C ARG A 209 -2.91 -5.10 -14.66
N LEU A 210 -1.97 -4.69 -15.50
CA LEU A 210 -1.30 -5.59 -16.44
C LEU A 210 -0.69 -6.80 -15.74
N ALA A 211 -0.07 -6.59 -14.57
CA ALA A 211 0.46 -7.65 -13.72
C ALA A 211 -0.62 -8.34 -12.84
N GLY A 212 -1.91 -8.16 -13.14
CA GLY A 212 -3.01 -8.88 -12.51
C GLY A 212 -3.41 -8.41 -11.12
N TYR A 213 -2.98 -7.21 -10.67
CA TYR A 213 -3.42 -6.64 -9.42
C TYR A 213 -4.83 -6.05 -9.51
N ARG A 214 -5.62 -6.21 -8.44
CA ARG A 214 -6.96 -5.62 -8.29
C ARG A 214 -7.05 -4.90 -6.97
N TRP A 215 -7.71 -3.74 -6.98
CA TRP A 215 -7.92 -2.94 -5.77
C TRP A 215 -9.04 -3.53 -4.90
N PRO A 216 -9.03 -3.28 -3.58
CA PRO A 216 -10.05 -3.79 -2.67
C PRO A 216 -11.48 -3.42 -3.10
N ALA A 217 -11.70 -2.19 -3.56
CA ALA A 217 -13.01 -1.75 -4.04
C ALA A 217 -13.57 -2.57 -5.22
N GLU A 218 -12.70 -3.24 -5.98
CA GLU A 218 -13.13 -4.14 -7.07
C GLU A 218 -13.60 -5.51 -6.57
N THR A 219 -13.09 -5.95 -5.41
CA THR A 219 -13.28 -7.31 -4.89
C THR A 219 -14.18 -7.37 -3.67
N ASP A 220 -14.28 -6.27 -2.90
CA ASP A 220 -15.13 -6.16 -1.73
C ASP A 220 -16.50 -5.53 -2.10
N SER A 221 -17.49 -6.38 -2.33
CA SER A 221 -18.85 -5.95 -2.67
C SER A 221 -19.58 -5.26 -1.50
N SER A 222 -19.10 -5.42 -0.27
CA SER A 222 -19.69 -4.78 0.92
C SER A 222 -19.35 -3.31 1.06
N MET A 223 -18.32 -2.82 0.34
CA MET A 223 -17.96 -1.41 0.35
C MET A 223 -19.09 -0.54 -0.19
N GLU A 224 -19.51 0.46 0.58
CA GLU A 224 -20.43 1.49 0.11
C GLU A 224 -19.69 2.49 -0.78
N LEU A 225 -20.01 2.52 -2.07
CA LEU A 225 -19.37 3.38 -3.06
C LEU A 225 -20.45 4.13 -3.86
N ALA A 226 -20.06 5.28 -4.44
CA ALA A 226 -20.90 6.00 -5.39
C ALA A 226 -21.18 5.16 -6.66
N ASP A 227 -22.30 5.41 -7.32
CA ASP A 227 -22.66 4.73 -8.57
C ASP A 227 -21.63 4.93 -9.67
N GLU A 228 -21.01 6.11 -9.70
CA GLU A 228 -19.89 6.38 -10.61
C GLU A 228 -18.68 5.47 -10.33
N ALA A 229 -18.32 5.24 -9.05
CA ALA A 229 -17.26 4.29 -8.70
C ALA A 229 -17.60 2.86 -9.15
N ARG A 230 -18.86 2.43 -8.98
CA ARG A 230 -19.35 1.15 -9.48
C ARG A 230 -19.27 1.05 -11.00
N THR A 231 -19.54 2.14 -11.71
CA THR A 231 -19.37 2.21 -13.17
C THR A 231 -17.91 2.03 -13.57
N TRP A 232 -16.97 2.68 -12.88
CA TRP A 232 -15.54 2.48 -13.11
C TRP A 232 -15.10 1.04 -12.84
N ILE A 233 -15.59 0.41 -11.77
CA ILE A 233 -15.33 -1.01 -11.47
C ILE A 233 -15.85 -1.91 -12.60
N ALA A 234 -17.04 -1.63 -13.14
CA ALA A 234 -17.57 -2.37 -14.26
C ALA A 234 -16.73 -2.24 -15.54
N HIS A 235 -16.11 -1.06 -15.76
CA HIS A 235 -15.12 -0.89 -16.83
C HIS A 235 -13.83 -1.68 -16.58
N CYS A 236 -13.39 -1.82 -15.32
CA CYS A 236 -12.24 -2.66 -14.97
C CYS A 236 -12.43 -4.13 -15.39
N ALA A 237 -13.64 -4.66 -15.24
CA ALA A 237 -13.94 -6.05 -15.64
C ALA A 237 -13.70 -6.30 -17.13
N LYS A 238 -13.88 -5.29 -18.00
CA LYS A 238 -13.63 -5.38 -19.45
C LYS A 238 -12.13 -5.42 -19.81
N LEU A 239 -11.25 -5.13 -18.86
CA LEU A 239 -9.79 -5.14 -19.07
C LEU A 239 -9.15 -6.47 -18.69
N THR A 240 -9.91 -7.46 -18.26
CA THR A 240 -9.40 -8.75 -17.76
C THR A 240 -8.57 -9.49 -18.84
N ASP A 241 -9.00 -9.45 -20.09
CA ASP A 241 -8.29 -10.12 -21.20
C ASP A 241 -6.92 -9.51 -21.53
N HIS A 242 -6.62 -8.33 -20.95
CA HIS A 242 -5.35 -7.64 -21.11
C HIS A 242 -4.43 -7.81 -19.88
N THR A 243 -4.83 -8.59 -18.88
CA THR A 243 -4.06 -8.85 -17.67
C THR A 243 -3.23 -10.12 -17.82
N ASP A 244 -2.12 -10.16 -17.06
CA ASP A 244 -1.29 -11.36 -16.99
C ASP A 244 -1.85 -12.36 -15.97
N ASP A 245 -1.82 -13.65 -16.31
CA ASP A 245 -2.43 -14.70 -15.48
C ASP A 245 -1.58 -15.06 -14.27
N ASP A 246 -0.25 -15.03 -14.39
CA ASP A 246 0.68 -15.38 -13.33
C ASP A 246 1.38 -14.17 -12.68
N GLY A 247 1.14 -12.98 -13.19
CA GLY A 247 1.68 -11.73 -12.66
C GLY A 247 3.15 -11.50 -12.97
N ILE A 248 3.71 -12.17 -13.99
CA ILE A 248 5.09 -12.00 -14.46
C ILE A 248 5.08 -11.39 -15.86
N VAL A 249 5.45 -10.14 -15.99
CA VAL A 249 5.42 -9.38 -17.25
C VAL A 249 6.85 -9.02 -17.65
N CYS A 250 7.42 -9.73 -18.62
CA CYS A 250 8.78 -9.49 -19.08
C CYS A 250 8.90 -8.25 -19.97
N LEU A 251 9.93 -7.44 -19.76
CA LEU A 251 10.16 -6.23 -20.57
C LEU A 251 10.54 -6.58 -22.00
N SER A 252 11.32 -7.63 -22.20
CA SER A 252 11.64 -8.20 -23.52
C SER A 252 10.69 -9.33 -23.87
N SER A 253 10.58 -9.63 -25.18
CA SER A 253 9.79 -10.79 -25.63
C SER A 253 10.46 -12.09 -25.17
N VAL A 254 9.72 -12.91 -24.44
CA VAL A 254 10.11 -14.27 -24.00
C VAL A 254 8.91 -15.20 -24.16
N ARG A 255 9.14 -16.49 -24.37
CA ARG A 255 8.10 -17.50 -24.53
C ARG A 255 7.10 -17.21 -25.67
N GLY A 256 7.48 -16.41 -26.65
CA GLY A 256 6.56 -15.95 -27.70
C GLY A 256 5.57 -14.88 -27.25
N GLU A 257 5.65 -14.41 -26.01
CA GLU A 257 4.82 -13.30 -25.52
C GLU A 257 5.38 -11.96 -26.04
N PRO A 258 4.50 -11.01 -26.39
CA PRO A 258 4.93 -9.65 -26.72
C PRO A 258 5.61 -8.96 -25.55
N PRO A 259 6.54 -8.02 -25.79
CA PRO A 259 7.21 -7.29 -24.73
C PRO A 259 6.20 -6.44 -23.92
N ALA A 260 6.52 -6.21 -22.65
CA ALA A 260 5.63 -5.54 -21.71
C ALA A 260 5.04 -4.21 -22.20
N HIS A 261 5.84 -3.40 -22.91
CA HIS A 261 5.38 -2.10 -23.41
C HIS A 261 4.27 -2.19 -24.46
N GLU A 262 4.29 -3.23 -25.31
CA GLU A 262 3.21 -3.48 -26.27
C GLU A 262 1.94 -3.96 -25.58
N ARG A 263 2.09 -4.84 -24.59
CA ARG A 263 0.97 -5.33 -23.75
C ARG A 263 0.34 -4.18 -22.97
N LEU A 264 1.17 -3.31 -22.38
CA LEU A 264 0.72 -2.12 -21.66
C LEU A 264 -0.01 -1.14 -22.58
N LEU A 265 0.50 -0.91 -23.78
CA LEU A 265 -0.17 -0.06 -24.77
C LEU A 265 -1.56 -0.58 -25.13
N LYS A 266 -1.70 -1.90 -25.36
CA LYS A 266 -2.99 -2.54 -25.65
C LYS A 266 -3.98 -2.36 -24.47
N LEU A 267 -3.51 -2.53 -23.24
CA LEU A 267 -4.34 -2.31 -22.04
C LEU A 267 -4.76 -0.84 -21.93
N LEU A 268 -3.86 0.12 -22.16
CA LEU A 268 -4.18 1.54 -22.13
C LEU A 268 -5.22 1.91 -23.19
N ILE A 269 -5.04 1.43 -24.43
CA ILE A 269 -6.03 1.63 -25.50
C ILE A 269 -7.38 1.09 -25.06
N ALA A 270 -7.45 -0.15 -24.57
CA ALA A 270 -8.68 -0.77 -24.09
C ALA A 270 -9.31 0.03 -22.93
N ALA A 271 -8.51 0.53 -22.01
CA ALA A 271 -9.00 1.32 -20.87
C ALA A 271 -9.71 2.60 -21.31
N TRP A 272 -9.22 3.27 -22.36
CA TRP A 272 -9.88 4.47 -22.90
C TRP A 272 -11.08 4.12 -23.76
N GLU A 273 -10.91 3.18 -24.66
CA GLU A 273 -11.95 2.79 -25.64
C GLU A 273 -13.19 2.14 -25.00
N THR A 274 -13.03 1.39 -23.90
CA THR A 274 -14.16 0.78 -23.17
C THR A 274 -15.04 1.77 -22.43
N VAL A 275 -14.48 2.91 -22.06
CA VAL A 275 -15.24 4.00 -21.41
C VAL A 275 -15.95 4.86 -22.47
N ARG A 276 -15.21 5.26 -23.50
CA ARG A 276 -15.73 6.04 -24.60
C ARG A 276 -15.05 5.65 -25.93
N PRO A 277 -15.75 4.96 -26.81
CA PRO A 277 -15.22 4.62 -28.12
C PRO A 277 -14.64 5.82 -28.88
N GLY A 278 -13.46 5.64 -29.46
CA GLY A 278 -12.74 6.69 -30.15
C GLY A 278 -12.08 7.74 -29.26
N SER A 279 -11.93 7.49 -27.95
CA SER A 279 -11.27 8.43 -27.01
C SER A 279 -9.75 8.29 -26.99
N TRP A 280 -9.21 7.13 -27.37
CA TRP A 280 -7.77 6.97 -27.46
C TRP A 280 -7.17 7.77 -28.62
N ARG A 281 -6.07 8.47 -28.36
CA ARG A 281 -5.29 9.22 -29.35
C ARG A 281 -3.80 9.11 -28.99
N PRO A 282 -2.87 9.20 -29.94
CA PRO A 282 -1.44 9.26 -29.63
C PRO A 282 -1.05 10.34 -28.61
N THR A 283 -1.72 11.48 -28.66
CA THR A 283 -1.55 12.60 -27.73
C THR A 283 -1.91 12.25 -26.28
N VAL A 284 -2.79 11.26 -26.05
CA VAL A 284 -3.08 10.74 -24.71
C VAL A 284 -1.83 10.08 -24.13
N LEU A 285 -1.18 9.21 -24.91
CA LEU A 285 0.04 8.55 -24.49
C LEU A 285 1.18 9.56 -24.24
N GLU A 286 1.34 10.53 -25.12
CA GLU A 286 2.34 11.60 -24.98
C GLU A 286 2.12 12.37 -23.66
N LYS A 287 0.88 12.71 -23.33
CA LYS A 287 0.52 13.35 -22.08
C LYS A 287 0.84 12.45 -20.87
N LEU A 288 0.42 11.19 -20.88
CA LEU A 288 0.69 10.25 -19.79
C LEU A 288 2.19 10.11 -19.52
N LEU A 289 3.00 10.04 -20.57
CA LEU A 289 4.45 9.96 -20.45
C LEU A 289 5.06 11.28 -19.97
N ALA A 290 4.53 12.40 -20.37
CA ALA A 290 4.98 13.72 -19.89
C ALA A 290 4.66 13.88 -18.39
N ASP A 291 3.46 13.53 -17.96
CA ASP A 291 3.04 13.54 -16.55
C ASP A 291 3.88 12.57 -15.69
N ALA A 292 4.42 11.51 -16.31
CA ALA A 292 5.31 10.53 -15.68
C ALA A 292 6.81 10.84 -15.86
N ASP A 293 7.19 12.10 -16.11
CA ASP A 293 8.59 12.55 -16.21
C ASP A 293 9.37 11.82 -17.33
N CYS A 294 8.68 11.45 -18.42
CA CYS A 294 9.25 10.68 -19.54
C CYS A 294 8.87 11.26 -20.92
N ALA A 295 8.66 12.57 -20.99
CA ALA A 295 8.33 13.27 -22.22
C ALA A 295 9.32 12.97 -23.36
N GLY A 296 8.80 12.75 -24.56
CA GLY A 296 9.61 12.46 -25.75
C GLY A 296 10.25 11.07 -25.79
N LYS A 297 9.93 10.18 -24.83
CA LYS A 297 10.37 8.78 -24.80
C LYS A 297 9.15 7.86 -24.87
N GLY A 298 9.37 6.59 -25.23
CA GLY A 298 8.29 5.59 -25.30
C GLY A 298 8.01 4.88 -23.96
N LEU A 299 6.93 4.08 -23.95
CA LEU A 299 6.56 3.23 -22.81
C LEU A 299 7.68 2.28 -22.41
N GLU A 300 8.40 1.71 -23.35
CA GLU A 300 9.54 0.81 -23.09
C GLU A 300 10.60 1.50 -22.21
N ALA A 301 11.02 2.71 -22.60
CA ALA A 301 12.00 3.48 -21.85
C ALA A 301 11.48 3.87 -20.46
N TRP A 302 10.19 4.25 -20.35
CA TRP A 302 9.56 4.55 -19.07
C TRP A 302 9.50 3.33 -18.16
N MET A 303 9.01 2.18 -18.66
CA MET A 303 8.93 0.93 -17.88
C MET A 303 10.30 0.48 -17.38
N ARG A 304 11.32 0.58 -18.24
CA ARG A 304 12.69 0.19 -17.88
C ARG A 304 13.34 1.16 -16.90
N ASP A 305 13.23 2.47 -17.13
CA ASP A 305 14.11 3.45 -16.48
C ASP A 305 13.44 4.26 -15.35
N LYS A 306 12.11 4.37 -15.33
CA LYS A 306 11.37 5.26 -14.43
C LYS A 306 10.34 4.53 -13.56
N PHE A 307 9.68 3.51 -14.09
CA PHE A 307 8.53 2.88 -13.44
C PHE A 307 8.80 2.52 -11.97
N PHE A 308 9.84 1.74 -11.70
CA PHE A 308 10.04 1.18 -10.36
C PHE A 308 10.35 2.22 -9.29
N GLU A 309 11.12 3.25 -9.63
CA GLU A 309 11.37 4.39 -8.73
C GLU A 309 10.07 5.13 -8.41
N GLN A 310 9.26 5.41 -9.43
CA GLN A 310 7.98 6.09 -9.29
C GLN A 310 6.98 5.22 -8.52
N HIS A 311 6.93 3.90 -8.79
CA HIS A 311 6.10 2.94 -8.09
C HIS A 311 6.42 2.87 -6.60
N ALA A 312 7.70 2.73 -6.24
CA ALA A 312 8.12 2.73 -4.85
C ALA A 312 7.76 4.04 -4.14
N LYS A 313 8.03 5.19 -4.77
CA LYS A 313 7.68 6.51 -4.21
C LYS A 313 6.17 6.68 -4.03
N ARG A 314 5.38 6.29 -5.03
CA ARG A 314 3.91 6.36 -4.99
C ARG A 314 3.34 5.51 -3.85
N PHE A 315 3.82 4.30 -3.69
CA PHE A 315 3.35 3.33 -2.69
C PHE A 315 4.18 3.36 -1.39
N GLN A 316 4.55 4.56 -0.93
CA GLN A 316 5.16 4.82 0.37
C GLN A 316 6.47 4.04 0.60
N HIS A 317 7.27 3.85 -0.43
CA HIS A 317 8.50 3.05 -0.44
C HIS A 317 8.29 1.57 -0.08
N ARG A 318 7.11 1.05 -0.38
CA ARG A 318 6.70 -0.35 -0.19
C ARG A 318 6.10 -0.88 -1.49
N PRO A 319 6.92 -1.04 -2.54
CA PRO A 319 6.42 -1.45 -3.86
C PRO A 319 5.87 -2.87 -3.80
N PHE A 320 4.78 -3.13 -4.52
CA PHE A 320 4.17 -4.44 -4.64
C PHE A 320 4.24 -4.99 -6.08
N ILE A 321 4.67 -4.18 -7.06
CA ILE A 321 5.13 -4.66 -8.36
C ILE A 321 6.64 -4.53 -8.37
N TRP A 322 7.34 -5.67 -8.37
CA TRP A 322 8.78 -5.72 -8.28
C TRP A 322 9.40 -5.75 -9.67
N HIS A 323 10.44 -4.97 -9.89
CA HIS A 323 11.22 -4.97 -11.10
C HIS A 323 12.47 -5.83 -10.89
N VAL A 324 12.37 -7.11 -11.22
CA VAL A 324 13.48 -8.08 -11.19
C VAL A 324 14.31 -7.92 -12.48
N TRP A 325 15.63 -7.86 -12.36
CA TRP A 325 16.51 -7.67 -13.51
C TRP A 325 17.93 -8.22 -13.27
N ASP A 326 18.68 -8.40 -14.36
CA ASP A 326 20.05 -8.94 -14.36
C ASP A 326 21.14 -7.86 -14.23
N GLY A 327 20.79 -6.60 -14.08
CA GLY A 327 21.72 -5.48 -13.95
C GLY A 327 22.07 -4.78 -15.26
N LEU A 328 21.75 -5.36 -16.43
CA LEU A 328 22.02 -4.78 -17.73
C LEU A 328 20.85 -3.99 -18.28
N LYS A 329 21.13 -2.93 -19.02
CA LYS A 329 20.11 -2.09 -19.63
C LYS A 329 19.32 -2.82 -20.74
N ASP A 330 20.01 -3.67 -21.46
CA ASP A 330 19.50 -4.50 -22.58
C ASP A 330 19.39 -5.99 -22.20
N GLY A 331 19.45 -6.30 -20.92
CA GLY A 331 19.37 -7.65 -20.37
C GLY A 331 17.96 -8.09 -20.02
N PHE A 332 17.86 -9.15 -19.22
CA PHE A 332 16.58 -9.66 -18.71
C PHE A 332 16.00 -8.73 -17.67
N ALA A 333 14.72 -8.41 -17.83
CA ALA A 333 13.96 -7.71 -16.81
C ALA A 333 12.48 -8.13 -16.85
N ALA A 334 11.87 -8.28 -15.68
CA ALA A 334 10.47 -8.62 -15.51
C ALA A 334 9.83 -7.78 -14.40
N LEU A 335 8.58 -7.35 -14.61
CA LEU A 335 7.72 -6.78 -13.59
C LEU A 335 6.90 -7.93 -12.96
N VAL A 336 7.00 -8.07 -11.65
CA VAL A 336 6.43 -9.21 -10.92
C VAL A 336 5.48 -8.72 -9.85
N ASN A 337 4.24 -9.19 -9.89
CA ASN A 337 3.25 -8.89 -8.88
C ASN A 337 3.50 -9.69 -7.61
N TYR A 338 3.85 -9.00 -6.52
CA TYR A 338 4.08 -9.60 -5.21
C TYR A 338 2.91 -10.49 -4.74
N HIS A 339 1.68 -10.07 -4.99
CA HIS A 339 0.48 -10.80 -4.56
C HIS A 339 0.28 -12.17 -5.25
N ARG A 340 1.11 -12.46 -6.25
CA ARG A 340 1.14 -13.76 -6.96
C ARG A 340 2.49 -14.46 -6.85
N LEU A 341 3.45 -13.85 -6.14
CA LEU A 341 4.82 -14.32 -6.07
C LEU A 341 4.99 -15.24 -4.85
N ASP A 342 4.58 -16.50 -4.99
CA ASP A 342 4.93 -17.61 -4.11
C ASP A 342 6.18 -18.35 -4.60
N ALA A 343 6.60 -19.40 -3.90
CA ALA A 343 7.75 -20.22 -4.29
C ALA A 343 7.60 -20.82 -5.68
N LYS A 344 6.41 -21.33 -6.02
CA LYS A 344 6.11 -21.91 -7.34
C LYS A 344 6.22 -20.88 -8.46
N ASN A 345 5.77 -19.66 -8.19
CA ASN A 345 5.84 -18.59 -9.17
C ASN A 345 7.26 -18.04 -9.33
N LEU A 346 8.06 -18.05 -8.24
CA LEU A 346 9.50 -17.79 -8.32
C LEU A 346 10.23 -18.85 -9.17
N GLU A 347 9.91 -20.13 -8.98
CA GLU A 347 10.41 -21.21 -9.86
C GLU A 347 10.06 -20.98 -11.33
N ARG A 348 8.83 -20.54 -11.60
CA ARG A 348 8.38 -20.20 -12.95
C ARG A 348 9.19 -19.05 -13.55
N LEU A 349 9.41 -17.98 -12.78
CA LEU A 349 10.28 -16.86 -13.20
C LEU A 349 11.68 -17.37 -13.58
N ILE A 350 12.29 -18.22 -12.74
CA ILE A 350 13.65 -18.73 -12.90
C ILE A 350 13.76 -19.67 -14.11
N HIS A 351 12.88 -20.67 -14.17
CA HIS A 351 13.06 -21.79 -15.14
C HIS A 351 12.34 -21.52 -16.45
N THR A 352 11.22 -20.84 -16.42
CA THR A 352 10.41 -20.62 -17.61
C THR A 352 10.79 -19.31 -18.31
N TYR A 353 10.65 -18.17 -17.64
CA TYR A 353 10.89 -16.87 -18.28
C TYR A 353 12.37 -16.55 -18.47
N LEU A 354 13.14 -16.58 -17.40
CA LEU A 354 14.59 -16.36 -17.46
C LEU A 354 15.30 -17.51 -18.18
N GLY A 355 14.80 -18.75 -18.04
CA GLY A 355 15.29 -19.88 -18.78
C GLY A 355 15.13 -19.73 -20.30
N ASP A 356 14.03 -19.18 -20.76
CA ASP A 356 13.82 -18.90 -22.18
C ASP A 356 14.74 -17.79 -22.69
N TRP A 357 14.88 -16.71 -21.93
CA TRP A 357 15.83 -15.65 -22.24
C TRP A 357 17.27 -16.17 -22.38
N ILE A 358 17.71 -17.05 -21.45
CA ILE A 358 19.03 -17.68 -21.50
C ILE A 358 19.20 -18.45 -22.80
N ARG A 359 18.21 -19.28 -23.19
CA ARG A 359 18.28 -20.03 -24.47
C ARG A 359 18.36 -19.09 -25.68
N GLN A 360 17.66 -17.96 -25.65
CA GLN A 360 17.77 -16.95 -26.71
C GLN A 360 19.19 -16.36 -26.79
N GLN A 361 19.81 -16.05 -25.63
CA GLN A 361 21.17 -15.54 -25.63
C GLN A 361 22.21 -16.59 -26.02
N GLU A 362 22.01 -17.86 -25.66
CA GLU A 362 22.85 -18.97 -26.13
C GLU A 362 22.79 -19.12 -27.65
N ALA A 363 21.61 -18.99 -28.24
CA ALA A 363 21.47 -18.96 -29.70
C ALA A 363 22.20 -17.72 -30.29
N GLY A 364 22.00 -16.53 -29.70
CA GLY A 364 22.68 -15.32 -30.12
C GLY A 364 24.21 -15.42 -30.06
N VAL A 365 24.76 -16.11 -29.06
CA VAL A 365 26.22 -16.36 -28.99
C VAL A 365 26.67 -17.24 -30.13
N ARG A 366 25.93 -18.32 -30.45
CA ARG A 366 26.26 -19.19 -31.60
C ARG A 366 26.19 -18.44 -32.94
N ASP A 367 25.25 -17.51 -33.03
CA ASP A 367 24.99 -16.73 -34.25
C ASP A 367 25.87 -15.47 -34.36
N GLY A 368 26.74 -15.22 -33.34
CA GLY A 368 27.64 -14.07 -33.30
C GLY A 368 26.95 -12.74 -33.06
N VAL A 369 25.79 -12.73 -32.40
CA VAL A 369 25.04 -11.51 -32.06
C VAL A 369 25.81 -10.69 -31.06
N ASP A 370 26.03 -9.41 -31.35
CA ASP A 370 26.76 -8.49 -30.48
C ASP A 370 26.11 -8.37 -29.09
N GLY A 371 26.94 -8.40 -28.04
CA GLY A 371 26.50 -8.33 -26.65
C GLY A 371 25.83 -9.59 -26.09
N ALA A 372 25.54 -10.62 -26.91
CA ALA A 372 24.85 -11.84 -26.45
C ALA A 372 25.62 -12.57 -25.34
N GLN A 373 26.95 -12.63 -25.41
CA GLN A 373 27.79 -13.26 -24.38
C GLN A 373 27.67 -12.54 -23.04
N THR A 374 27.64 -11.21 -23.03
CA THR A 374 27.50 -10.40 -21.82
C THR A 374 26.11 -10.58 -21.22
N ARG A 375 25.05 -10.56 -22.04
CA ARG A 375 23.66 -10.80 -21.61
C ARG A 375 23.47 -12.21 -21.06
N LEU A 376 24.08 -13.21 -21.69
CA LEU A 376 24.06 -14.59 -21.22
C LEU A 376 24.68 -14.72 -19.83
N ALA A 377 25.87 -14.16 -19.63
CA ALA A 377 26.56 -14.21 -18.33
C ALA A 377 25.75 -13.53 -17.22
N ALA A 378 25.16 -12.35 -17.50
CA ALA A 378 24.32 -11.63 -16.56
C ALA A 378 23.03 -12.41 -16.21
N ALA A 379 22.37 -13.01 -17.21
CA ALA A 379 21.18 -13.81 -17.00
C ALA A 379 21.47 -15.08 -16.18
N GLN A 380 22.62 -15.74 -16.42
CA GLN A 380 23.05 -16.89 -15.63
C GLN A 380 23.36 -16.53 -14.19
N ASP A 381 23.98 -15.37 -13.93
CA ASP A 381 24.21 -14.88 -12.58
C ASP A 381 22.88 -14.51 -11.86
N LEU A 382 21.95 -13.87 -12.56
CA LEU A 382 20.60 -13.64 -12.04
C LEU A 382 19.91 -14.96 -11.64
N LYS A 383 19.98 -15.96 -12.53
CA LYS A 383 19.41 -17.29 -12.28
C LYS A 383 20.02 -17.93 -11.02
N ARG A 384 21.34 -17.85 -10.84
CA ARG A 384 22.02 -18.34 -9.67
C ARG A 384 21.55 -17.63 -8.39
N ARG A 385 21.47 -16.29 -8.39
CA ARG A 385 21.03 -15.52 -7.22
C ARG A 385 19.57 -15.78 -6.85
N LEU A 386 18.67 -15.85 -7.82
CA LEU A 386 17.27 -16.21 -7.59
C LEU A 386 17.12 -17.65 -7.08
N GLY A 387 17.96 -18.59 -7.55
CA GLY A 387 18.02 -19.97 -7.03
C GLY A 387 18.40 -20.03 -5.56
N LEU A 388 19.43 -19.29 -5.14
CA LEU A 388 19.83 -19.19 -3.73
C LEU A 388 18.73 -18.59 -2.84
N ILE A 389 17.96 -17.61 -3.36
CA ILE A 389 16.78 -17.10 -2.66
C ILE A 389 15.74 -18.21 -2.50
N LEU A 390 15.42 -18.91 -3.58
CA LEU A 390 14.42 -19.99 -3.58
C LEU A 390 14.79 -21.12 -2.61
N GLU A 391 16.05 -21.49 -2.56
CA GLU A 391 16.60 -22.50 -1.66
C GLU A 391 16.68 -22.02 -0.20
N GLY A 392 16.69 -20.69 0.02
CA GLY A 392 16.79 -20.07 1.35
C GLY A 392 18.20 -20.10 1.92
N GLU A 393 19.20 -20.13 1.06
CA GLU A 393 20.61 -20.12 1.48
C GLU A 393 21.03 -18.72 1.96
N PRO A 394 21.81 -18.63 3.05
CA PRO A 394 22.32 -17.33 3.51
C PRO A 394 23.15 -16.61 2.43
N PRO A 395 23.07 -15.28 2.30
CA PRO A 395 22.37 -14.31 3.17
C PRO A 395 20.92 -14.03 2.76
N TYR A 396 20.34 -14.84 1.89
CA TYR A 396 19.03 -14.57 1.28
C TYR A 396 17.86 -15.21 2.03
N ASP A 397 18.13 -15.72 3.22
CA ASP A 397 17.11 -16.33 4.06
C ASP A 397 16.18 -15.29 4.72
N ILE A 398 14.98 -15.70 5.11
CA ILE A 398 14.01 -14.88 5.83
C ILE A 398 13.87 -15.35 7.26
N PHE A 399 13.91 -14.39 8.19
CA PHE A 399 13.57 -14.58 9.58
C PHE A 399 12.34 -13.75 9.97
N VAL A 400 11.26 -14.42 10.35
CA VAL A 400 10.01 -13.78 10.79
C VAL A 400 9.95 -13.81 12.31
N ARG A 401 10.31 -12.70 12.97
CA ARG A 401 10.52 -12.59 14.41
C ARG A 401 9.34 -12.96 15.31
N TRP A 402 8.12 -12.93 14.81
CA TRP A 402 6.92 -13.29 15.58
C TRP A 402 6.38 -14.69 15.29
N LYS A 403 7.07 -15.48 14.48
CA LYS A 403 6.75 -16.88 14.22
C LYS A 403 7.77 -17.78 14.93
N LYS A 404 7.34 -18.93 15.39
CA LYS A 404 8.25 -19.93 15.97
C LYS A 404 9.28 -20.37 14.93
N LEU A 405 10.45 -20.78 15.39
CA LEU A 405 11.52 -21.23 14.51
C LEU A 405 11.10 -22.39 13.61
N SER A 406 10.35 -23.35 14.18
CA SER A 406 9.77 -24.48 13.43
C SER A 406 8.72 -24.08 12.37
N GLU A 407 8.13 -22.89 12.51
CA GLU A 407 7.15 -22.35 11.56
C GLU A 407 7.81 -21.47 10.47
N GLN A 408 9.13 -21.20 10.59
CA GLN A 408 9.84 -20.41 9.57
C GLN A 408 9.89 -21.19 8.24
N PRO A 409 9.71 -20.52 7.08
CA PRO A 409 9.78 -21.22 5.79
C PRO A 409 11.18 -21.79 5.55
N ILE A 410 11.25 -22.99 4.95
CA ILE A 410 12.47 -23.51 4.38
C ILE A 410 12.55 -23.07 2.94
N GLY A 411 13.61 -22.37 2.60
CA GLY A 411 13.68 -21.65 1.36
C GLY A 411 12.72 -20.45 1.33
N TRP A 412 12.60 -19.83 0.19
CA TRP A 412 11.67 -18.73 0.00
C TRP A 412 10.27 -19.26 -0.34
N ASN A 413 9.52 -19.55 0.69
CA ASN A 413 8.10 -19.92 0.61
C ASN A 413 7.31 -18.98 1.53
N PRO A 414 7.08 -17.73 1.10
CA PRO A 414 6.54 -16.69 1.96
C PRO A 414 5.07 -16.90 2.27
N ASP A 415 4.68 -16.53 3.48
CA ASP A 415 3.31 -16.09 3.72
C ASP A 415 3.18 -14.65 3.18
N LEU A 416 2.40 -14.48 2.12
CA LEU A 416 2.24 -13.17 1.49
C LEU A 416 1.55 -12.15 2.43
N ASN A 417 0.87 -12.62 3.47
CA ASN A 417 0.29 -11.79 4.52
C ASN A 417 1.29 -11.36 5.62
N ASP A 418 2.54 -11.81 5.58
CA ASP A 418 3.62 -11.21 6.37
C ASP A 418 4.06 -9.85 5.81
N GLY A 419 3.62 -9.53 4.61
CA GLY A 419 3.76 -8.22 3.97
C GLY A 419 5.02 -8.06 3.12
N VAL A 420 4.90 -7.16 2.18
CA VAL A 420 5.95 -6.85 1.18
C VAL A 420 7.30 -6.50 1.82
N ARG A 421 7.28 -5.76 2.94
CA ARG A 421 8.50 -5.32 3.62
C ARG A 421 9.42 -6.45 4.04
N LEU A 422 8.84 -7.54 4.50
CA LEU A 422 9.59 -8.71 4.93
C LEU A 422 10.02 -9.55 3.73
N ASN A 423 9.07 -9.85 2.86
CA ASN A 423 9.27 -10.81 1.78
C ASN A 423 10.16 -10.30 0.63
N ILE A 424 10.31 -8.99 0.47
CA ILE A 424 11.21 -8.38 -0.54
C ILE A 424 12.70 -8.43 -0.13
N ARG A 425 12.98 -8.62 1.15
CA ARG A 425 14.34 -8.53 1.70
C ARG A 425 15.38 -9.39 0.98
N PRO A 426 15.16 -10.69 0.71
CA PRO A 426 16.14 -11.52 0.02
C PRO A 426 16.47 -10.96 -1.37
N PHE A 427 15.49 -10.43 -2.08
CA PHE A 427 15.66 -9.85 -3.42
C PHE A 427 16.48 -8.56 -3.39
N VAL A 428 16.29 -7.73 -2.37
CA VAL A 428 17.11 -6.52 -2.16
C VAL A 428 18.53 -6.89 -1.79
N THR A 429 18.72 -7.87 -0.90
CA THR A 429 20.04 -8.35 -0.46
C THR A 429 20.82 -8.99 -1.61
N ALA A 430 20.15 -9.70 -2.50
CA ALA A 430 20.73 -10.31 -3.69
C ALA A 430 20.98 -9.31 -4.83
N GLU A 431 20.56 -8.05 -4.68
CA GLU A 431 20.67 -6.99 -5.70
C GLU A 431 20.04 -7.36 -7.05
N VAL A 432 18.93 -8.12 -7.00
CA VAL A 432 18.20 -8.56 -8.20
C VAL A 432 17.04 -7.63 -8.57
N LEU A 433 16.80 -6.58 -7.77
CA LEU A 433 15.78 -5.56 -8.06
C LEU A 433 16.42 -4.31 -8.66
N ARG A 434 15.69 -3.68 -9.58
CA ARG A 434 16.11 -2.41 -10.16
C ARG A 434 15.93 -1.26 -9.16
N HIS A 435 16.90 -1.04 -8.29
CA HIS A 435 16.92 0.09 -7.38
C HIS A 435 18.30 0.77 -7.36
N ASN A 436 18.65 1.47 -8.39
CA ASN A 436 19.91 2.22 -8.55
C ASN A 436 20.04 3.33 -7.51
N LYS A 437 20.37 3.08 -6.26
CA LYS A 437 20.37 4.08 -5.15
C LYS A 437 19.00 4.71 -4.84
N LYS A 438 18.01 4.49 -5.65
CA LYS A 438 16.59 4.80 -5.59
C LYS A 438 15.83 3.65 -6.30
N PRO A 439 14.71 3.18 -5.82
CA PRO A 439 13.90 3.73 -4.75
C PRO A 439 14.47 3.43 -3.38
N LYS A 440 14.29 4.35 -2.44
CA LYS A 440 14.46 4.03 -1.03
C LYS A 440 13.32 3.09 -0.64
N LEU A 441 13.66 1.88 -0.26
CA LEU A 441 12.69 1.00 0.40
C LEU A 441 12.71 1.37 1.89
N ASN A 442 11.56 1.75 2.44
CA ASN A 442 11.46 2.15 3.84
C ASN A 442 11.44 0.91 4.76
N ILE A 443 12.55 0.21 4.76
CA ILE A 443 12.77 -1.04 5.48
C ILE A 443 14.11 -0.92 6.20
N SER A 444 14.09 -0.98 7.51
CA SER A 444 15.28 -0.84 8.35
C SER A 444 15.58 -2.16 9.06
N TRP A 445 16.01 -3.17 8.33
CA TRP A 445 16.36 -4.45 8.94
C TRP A 445 17.74 -4.49 9.61
N GLU A 446 18.58 -3.47 9.41
CA GLU A 446 19.85 -3.31 10.12
C GLU A 446 19.72 -2.52 11.44
N LYS A 447 18.50 -2.12 11.80
CA LYS A 447 18.25 -1.35 13.00
C LYS A 447 18.46 -2.23 14.23
N ASP A 448 19.38 -1.83 15.14
CA ASP A 448 19.52 -2.46 16.44
C ASP A 448 18.20 -2.38 17.22
N ARG A 449 17.66 -3.52 17.59
CA ARG A 449 16.39 -3.66 18.31
C ARG A 449 16.58 -3.90 19.81
N GLY A 450 17.82 -3.95 20.28
CA GLY A 450 18.18 -4.22 21.67
C GLY A 450 17.77 -5.61 22.14
N ARG A 451 17.51 -5.73 23.44
CA ARG A 451 17.05 -6.99 24.03
C ARG A 451 15.59 -7.27 23.70
N ASP A 452 15.30 -8.52 23.50
CA ASP A 452 13.94 -8.96 23.26
C ASP A 452 13.22 -9.40 24.56
N VAL A 453 11.91 -9.60 24.49
CA VAL A 453 11.11 -10.07 25.61
C VAL A 453 11.16 -11.59 25.70
N GLU A 454 11.07 -12.16 26.91
CA GLU A 454 11.15 -13.59 27.15
C GLU A 454 10.08 -14.43 26.44
N SER A 455 8.93 -13.82 26.15
CA SER A 455 7.85 -14.46 25.40
C SER A 455 8.09 -14.53 23.89
N ALA A 456 9.17 -13.93 23.38
CA ALA A 456 9.48 -13.99 21.96
C ALA A 456 9.91 -15.39 21.55
N PRO A 457 9.45 -15.95 20.42
CA PRO A 457 9.77 -17.31 19.99
C PRO A 457 11.26 -17.61 19.84
N TRP A 458 12.05 -16.58 19.57
CA TRP A 458 13.51 -16.66 19.36
C TRP A 458 14.32 -16.32 20.61
N TYR A 459 13.69 -15.91 21.72
CA TYR A 459 14.39 -15.41 22.91
C TYR A 459 15.42 -16.41 23.44
N SER A 460 15.04 -17.67 23.60
CA SER A 460 15.93 -18.72 24.08
C SER A 460 17.07 -19.03 23.11
N VAL A 461 16.81 -18.93 21.80
CA VAL A 461 17.80 -19.20 20.74
C VAL A 461 18.90 -18.14 20.75
N PHE A 462 18.54 -16.88 20.94
CA PHE A 462 19.46 -15.75 20.87
C PHE A 462 19.79 -15.13 22.23
N LYS A 463 19.59 -15.88 23.33
CA LYS A 463 19.94 -15.48 24.70
C LYS A 463 19.37 -14.14 25.14
N GLY A 464 18.18 -13.78 24.65
CA GLY A 464 17.48 -12.54 24.97
C GLY A 464 17.99 -11.31 24.26
N GLU A 465 18.94 -11.44 23.35
CA GLU A 465 19.35 -10.30 22.53
C GLU A 465 18.36 -10.09 21.38
N ARG A 466 17.94 -8.84 21.19
CA ARG A 466 17.13 -8.44 20.04
C ARG A 466 18.04 -8.37 18.83
N ILE A 467 17.71 -9.18 17.81
CA ILE A 467 18.52 -9.31 16.61
C ILE A 467 18.02 -8.41 15.48
N ASN A 468 18.95 -7.94 14.69
CA ASN A 468 18.68 -7.26 13.45
C ASN A 468 18.63 -8.29 12.33
N ASP A 469 17.46 -8.43 11.69
CA ASP A 469 17.31 -9.19 10.46
C ASP A 469 18.22 -10.41 10.36
N HIS A 470 18.12 -11.22 11.36
CA HIS A 470 18.96 -12.39 11.50
C HIS A 470 18.65 -13.42 10.42
N HIS A 471 19.67 -13.92 9.77
CA HIS A 471 19.56 -14.99 8.80
C HIS A 471 19.65 -16.34 9.51
N LEU A 472 18.62 -17.17 9.34
CA LEU A 472 18.62 -18.54 9.79
C LEU A 472 19.03 -19.46 8.64
N THR A 473 19.93 -20.37 8.89
CA THR A 473 20.30 -21.38 7.92
C THR A 473 19.17 -22.39 7.70
N VAL A 474 19.16 -23.01 6.54
CA VAL A 474 18.25 -24.12 6.24
C VAL A 474 18.40 -25.25 7.28
N ALA A 475 19.63 -25.53 7.73
CA ALA A 475 19.92 -26.54 8.74
C ALA A 475 19.27 -26.23 10.10
N GLU A 476 19.38 -24.98 10.60
CA GLU A 476 18.74 -24.54 11.85
C GLU A 476 17.21 -24.66 11.77
N LYS A 477 16.60 -24.26 10.65
CA LYS A 477 15.16 -24.38 10.44
C LYS A 477 14.68 -25.83 10.38
N LYS A 478 15.47 -26.74 9.79
CA LYS A 478 15.16 -28.16 9.74
C LYS A 478 15.28 -28.81 11.13
N ALA A 479 16.37 -28.55 11.85
CA ALA A 479 16.56 -29.06 13.21
C ALA A 479 15.41 -28.67 14.14
N ALA A 480 14.95 -27.42 14.09
CA ALA A 480 13.83 -26.96 14.91
C ALA A 480 12.48 -27.67 14.64
N ARG A 481 12.36 -28.44 13.55
CA ARG A 481 11.19 -29.29 13.26
C ARG A 481 11.33 -30.72 13.75
N GLU A 482 12.56 -31.19 13.84
CA GLU A 482 12.89 -32.53 14.32
C GLU A 482 12.74 -32.61 15.85
N ASP A 483 12.91 -31.50 16.56
CA ASP A 483 12.79 -31.38 18.02
C ASP A 483 11.32 -31.23 18.51
N GLN A 484 10.31 -31.29 17.61
CA GLN A 484 8.88 -31.26 17.93
C GLN A 484 8.24 -32.67 17.84
#